data_a0adb53305cb64e686938c20db603710
#
_entry.id   a0adb53305cb64e686938c20db603710
#
_cell.length_a   1.000
_cell.length_b   1.000
_cell.length_c   1.000
_cell.angle_alpha   90.00
_cell.angle_beta   90.00
_cell.angle_gamma   90.00
#
_symmetry.space_group_name_H-M   'P 1'
#
loop_
_entity.id
_entity.type
_entity.pdbx_description
1 polymer ?
#
loop_
_entity_poly.entity_id
_entity_poly.type
_entity_poly.pdbx_seq_one_letter_code
_entity_poly.pdbx_strand_id
1 'polypeptide(L)'
;MTKDRLVTIDYCRILAANFLLFFAFYLILPVLPFYLTEVFNANNATVGIILSCYTIAALCIRPFSGYLLDTLSRKPLYLIAYFIFTAIFAGYLLAGILSLFIMLRIVHGLAFGMVTVAGNTIVIDITPSSRRGEAVGYYGLMNNTAMSIGPMVGLFMHETCSFNTIFICSLTSGVLGFIMACLVRT
;
A
#
# COMPACT_ATOMS: atom_id res chain seq x y z
N MET A 1 26.21 28.98 -4.55
CA MET A 1 25.00 28.37 -4.00
C MET A 1 25.00 26.90 -4.41
N THR A 2 25.30 25.98 -3.52
CA THR A 2 25.16 24.55 -3.77
C THR A 2 23.68 24.28 -3.96
N LYS A 3 23.30 23.86 -5.17
CA LYS A 3 21.91 23.52 -5.50
C LYS A 3 21.51 22.32 -4.63
N ASP A 4 20.53 22.49 -3.74
CA ASP A 4 20.02 21.42 -2.89
C ASP A 4 19.66 20.19 -3.76
N ARG A 5 20.26 19.06 -3.45
CA ARG A 5 20.00 17.82 -4.24
C ARG A 5 18.70 17.18 -3.77
N LEU A 6 17.73 17.06 -4.66
CA LEU A 6 16.51 16.31 -4.42
C LEU A 6 16.76 14.79 -4.54
N VAL A 7 17.43 14.39 -5.62
CA VAL A 7 17.68 12.99 -5.92
C VAL A 7 18.81 12.46 -5.06
N THR A 8 18.46 11.93 -3.91
CA THR A 8 19.33 11.20 -3.00
C THR A 8 18.99 9.70 -3.04
N ILE A 9 19.88 8.86 -2.55
CA ILE A 9 19.63 7.40 -2.47
C ILE A 9 18.38 7.11 -1.62
N ASP A 10 18.23 7.82 -0.50
CA ASP A 10 17.08 7.62 0.41
C ASP A 10 15.78 8.12 -0.23
N TYR A 11 15.82 9.20 -0.99
CA TYR A 11 14.68 9.66 -1.77
C TYR A 11 14.27 8.63 -2.86
N CYS A 12 15.22 8.05 -3.59
CA CYS A 12 14.93 7.00 -4.57
C CYS A 12 14.34 5.75 -3.90
N ARG A 13 14.83 5.37 -2.73
CA ARG A 13 14.32 4.24 -1.95
C ARG A 13 12.87 4.45 -1.52
N ILE A 14 12.53 5.63 -1.02
CA ILE A 14 11.15 5.92 -0.59
C ILE A 14 10.19 5.99 -1.79
N LEU A 15 10.63 6.50 -2.95
CA LEU A 15 9.85 6.47 -4.19
C LEU A 15 9.59 5.04 -4.65
N ALA A 16 10.62 4.16 -4.64
CA ALA A 16 10.48 2.76 -5.00
C ALA A 16 9.56 2.02 -4.02
N ALA A 17 9.73 2.25 -2.71
CA ALA A 17 8.84 1.68 -1.69
C ALA A 17 7.38 2.09 -1.92
N ASN A 18 7.13 3.37 -2.20
CA ASN A 18 5.79 3.88 -2.48
C ASN A 18 5.19 3.24 -3.74
N PHE A 19 5.93 3.21 -4.84
CA PHE A 19 5.48 2.57 -6.08
C PHE A 19 5.10 1.11 -5.85
N LEU A 20 5.97 0.32 -5.20
CA LEU A 20 5.75 -1.10 -4.94
C LEU A 20 4.58 -1.37 -4.00
N LEU A 21 4.37 -0.52 -2.98
CA LEU A 21 3.21 -0.58 -2.10
C LEU A 21 1.90 -0.38 -2.87
N PHE A 22 1.83 0.70 -3.64
CA PHE A 22 0.63 1.01 -4.42
C PHE A 22 0.42 0.02 -5.57
N PHE A 23 1.49 -0.46 -6.20
CA PHE A 23 1.40 -1.49 -7.23
C PHE A 23 0.84 -2.80 -6.66
N ALA A 24 1.32 -3.27 -5.50
CA ALA A 24 0.78 -4.44 -4.81
C ALA A 24 -0.72 -4.30 -4.51
N PHE A 25 -1.14 -3.11 -4.09
CA PHE A 25 -2.56 -2.81 -3.82
C PHE A 25 -3.41 -2.80 -5.09
N TYR A 26 -2.98 -2.03 -6.10
CA TYR A 26 -3.76 -1.85 -7.33
C TYR A 26 -3.80 -3.11 -8.20
N LEU A 27 -2.80 -3.99 -8.08
CA LEU A 27 -2.77 -5.28 -8.75
C LEU A 27 -3.96 -6.17 -8.35
N ILE A 28 -4.28 -6.24 -7.06
CA ILE A 28 -5.39 -7.08 -6.56
C ILE A 28 -6.75 -6.39 -6.64
N LEU A 29 -6.80 -5.06 -6.63
CA LEU A 29 -8.05 -4.32 -6.47
C LEU A 29 -9.14 -4.70 -7.47
N PRO A 30 -8.89 -4.78 -8.79
CA PRO A 30 -9.89 -5.18 -9.77
C PRO A 30 -10.19 -6.69 -9.76
N VAL A 31 -9.31 -7.50 -9.19
CA VAL A 31 -9.44 -8.96 -9.13
C VAL A 31 -10.29 -9.41 -7.94
N LEU A 32 -10.34 -8.61 -6.88
CA LEU A 32 -11.07 -8.96 -5.65
C LEU A 32 -12.57 -9.23 -5.85
N PRO A 33 -13.33 -8.49 -6.68
CA PRO A 33 -14.72 -8.84 -6.95
C PRO A 33 -14.87 -10.26 -7.52
N PHE A 34 -14.04 -10.64 -8.47
CA PHE A 34 -14.02 -12.00 -9.06
C PHE A 34 -13.68 -13.05 -8.01
N TYR A 35 -12.64 -12.81 -7.22
CA TYR A 35 -12.25 -13.70 -6.13
C TYR A 35 -13.39 -13.93 -5.13
N LEU A 36 -14.07 -12.88 -4.71
CA LEU A 36 -15.18 -12.97 -3.75
C LEU A 36 -16.40 -13.71 -4.32
N THR A 37 -16.72 -13.50 -5.60
CA THR A 37 -17.84 -14.20 -6.24
C THR A 37 -17.53 -15.65 -6.57
N GLU A 38 -16.33 -15.95 -7.06
CA GLU A 38 -15.96 -17.29 -7.50
C GLU A 38 -15.59 -18.23 -6.34
N VAL A 39 -14.87 -17.71 -5.33
CA VAL A 39 -14.39 -18.54 -4.21
C VAL A 39 -15.39 -18.60 -3.06
N PHE A 40 -16.03 -17.48 -2.73
CA PHE A 40 -16.96 -17.41 -1.59
C PHE A 40 -18.44 -17.36 -2.00
N ASN A 41 -18.77 -17.39 -3.29
CA ASN A 41 -20.13 -17.24 -3.80
C ASN A 41 -20.83 -15.96 -3.28
N ALA A 42 -20.06 -14.89 -3.05
CA ALA A 42 -20.57 -13.64 -2.54
C ALA A 42 -21.41 -12.92 -3.61
N ASN A 43 -22.58 -12.40 -3.22
CA ASN A 43 -23.37 -11.55 -4.10
C ASN A 43 -22.75 -10.13 -4.23
N ASN A 44 -23.19 -9.38 -5.24
CA ASN A 44 -22.65 -8.04 -5.54
C ASN A 44 -22.77 -7.06 -4.36
N ALA A 45 -23.82 -7.15 -3.54
CA ALA A 45 -23.99 -6.31 -2.36
C ALA A 45 -22.92 -6.63 -1.31
N THR A 46 -22.68 -7.91 -1.05
CA THR A 46 -21.62 -8.37 -0.12
C THR A 46 -20.23 -7.96 -0.61
N VAL A 47 -19.94 -8.10 -1.91
CA VAL A 47 -18.69 -7.66 -2.51
C VAL A 47 -18.50 -6.15 -2.28
N GLY A 48 -19.51 -5.33 -2.55
CA GLY A 48 -19.47 -3.88 -2.32
C GLY A 48 -19.19 -3.53 -0.87
N ILE A 49 -19.84 -4.21 0.09
CA ILE A 49 -19.61 -4.01 1.53
C ILE A 49 -18.16 -4.33 1.90
N ILE A 50 -17.62 -5.46 1.44
CA ILE A 50 -16.26 -5.91 1.76
C ILE A 50 -15.21 -4.93 1.22
N LEU A 51 -15.39 -4.44 -0.01
CA LEU A 51 -14.49 -3.44 -0.59
C LEU A 51 -14.60 -2.09 0.14
N SER A 52 -15.80 -1.70 0.55
CA SER A 52 -16.04 -0.48 1.32
C SER A 52 -15.43 -0.53 2.72
N CYS A 53 -15.46 -1.69 3.40
CA CYS A 53 -14.82 -1.85 4.72
C CYS A 53 -13.34 -1.46 4.73
N TYR A 54 -12.60 -1.82 3.68
CA TYR A 54 -11.20 -1.42 3.52
C TYR A 54 -11.05 0.11 3.46
N THR A 55 -11.85 0.75 2.61
CA THR A 55 -11.79 2.20 2.39
C THR A 55 -12.18 2.97 3.65
N ILE A 56 -13.24 2.53 4.34
CA ILE A 56 -13.69 3.12 5.61
C ILE A 56 -12.59 2.98 6.66
N ALA A 57 -12.00 1.80 6.81
CA ALA A 57 -10.90 1.57 7.75
C ALA A 57 -9.70 2.49 7.46
N ALA A 58 -9.31 2.61 6.18
CA ALA A 58 -8.23 3.49 5.75
C ALA A 58 -8.51 4.98 6.03
N LEU A 59 -9.75 5.42 5.89
CA LEU A 59 -10.16 6.79 6.22
C LEU A 59 -10.19 7.04 7.72
N CYS A 60 -10.72 6.09 8.50
CA CYS A 60 -10.84 6.21 9.94
C CYS A 60 -9.48 6.33 10.65
N ILE A 61 -8.43 5.65 10.16
CA ILE A 61 -7.11 5.70 10.79
C ILE A 61 -6.35 7.00 10.51
N ARG A 62 -6.65 7.73 9.43
CA ARG A 62 -5.87 8.90 9.00
C ARG A 62 -5.74 10.01 10.05
N PRO A 63 -6.82 10.44 10.76
CA PRO A 63 -6.68 11.44 11.82
C PRO A 63 -5.75 10.98 12.95
N PHE A 64 -5.85 9.70 13.33
CA PHE A 64 -5.00 9.10 14.36
C PHE A 64 -3.55 8.94 13.90
N SER A 65 -3.35 8.68 12.60
CA SER A 65 -2.01 8.58 12.00
C SER A 65 -1.22 9.86 12.17
N GLY A 66 -1.84 11.03 11.93
CA GLY A 66 -1.21 12.33 12.16
C GLY A 66 -0.75 12.50 13.61
N TYR A 67 -1.65 12.28 14.56
CA TYR A 67 -1.32 12.36 15.98
C TYR A 67 -0.19 11.42 16.40
N LEU A 68 -0.21 10.16 15.94
CA LEU A 68 0.83 9.18 16.25
C LEU A 68 2.20 9.58 15.65
N LEU A 69 2.22 10.14 14.45
CA LEU A 69 3.45 10.61 13.78
C LEU A 69 4.04 11.87 14.40
N ASP A 70 3.22 12.66 15.10
CA ASP A 70 3.68 13.83 15.85
C ASP A 70 4.22 13.47 17.25
N THR A 71 3.73 12.36 17.83
CA THR A 71 4.08 11.93 19.18
C THR A 71 5.13 10.83 19.25
N LEU A 72 5.22 10.00 18.21
CA LEU A 72 6.11 8.84 18.16
C LEU A 72 7.12 8.96 17.00
N SER A 73 8.14 8.10 17.03
CA SER A 73 9.13 8.04 15.96
C SER A 73 8.50 7.61 14.64
N ARG A 74 8.62 8.44 13.61
CA ARG A 74 7.94 8.29 12.31
C ARG A 74 8.35 7.03 11.55
N LYS A 75 9.65 6.74 11.51
CA LYS A 75 10.16 5.59 10.76
C LYS A 75 9.70 4.25 11.31
N PRO A 76 9.76 3.93 12.62
CA PRO A 76 9.21 2.70 13.16
C PRO A 76 7.73 2.52 12.87
N LEU A 77 6.91 3.59 13.01
CA LEU A 77 5.48 3.55 12.68
C LEU A 77 5.25 3.21 11.20
N TYR A 78 6.00 3.84 10.31
CA TYR A 78 5.97 3.56 8.87
C TYR A 78 6.29 2.10 8.57
N LEU A 79 7.37 1.58 9.17
CA LEU A 79 7.79 0.19 8.95
C LEU A 79 6.79 -0.82 9.51
N ILE A 80 6.23 -0.58 10.70
CA ILE A 80 5.20 -1.45 11.29
C ILE A 80 3.96 -1.48 10.40
N ALA A 81 3.47 -0.32 9.97
CA ALA A 81 2.31 -0.23 9.08
C ALA A 81 2.57 -0.90 7.73
N TYR A 82 3.77 -0.70 7.16
CA TYR A 82 4.17 -1.32 5.90
C TYR A 82 4.27 -2.84 6.03
N PHE A 83 4.85 -3.33 7.12
CA PHE A 83 4.94 -4.76 7.41
C PHE A 83 3.55 -5.41 7.52
N ILE A 84 2.64 -4.80 8.32
CA ILE A 84 1.27 -5.30 8.45
C ILE A 84 0.57 -5.30 7.09
N PHE A 85 0.66 -4.20 6.32
CA PHE A 85 0.11 -4.11 4.98
C PHE A 85 0.59 -5.26 4.09
N THR A 86 1.89 -5.55 4.07
CA THR A 86 2.47 -6.61 3.26
C THR A 86 2.07 -8.00 3.76
N ALA A 87 2.08 -8.23 5.08
CA ALA A 87 1.74 -9.52 5.68
C ALA A 87 0.29 -9.95 5.40
N ILE A 88 -0.64 -9.00 5.22
CA ILE A 88 -2.04 -9.31 4.90
C ILE A 88 -2.18 -10.03 3.54
N PHE A 89 -1.31 -9.80 2.57
CA PHE A 89 -1.34 -10.57 1.31
C PHE A 89 -1.10 -12.07 1.55
N ALA A 90 -0.20 -12.42 2.49
CA ALA A 90 -0.04 -13.81 2.93
C ALA A 90 -1.29 -14.31 3.67
N GLY A 91 -1.95 -13.45 4.45
CA GLY A 91 -3.21 -13.75 5.09
C GLY A 91 -4.33 -14.10 4.09
N TYR A 92 -4.38 -13.44 2.94
CA TYR A 92 -5.38 -13.75 1.90
C TYR A 92 -5.20 -15.15 1.29
N LEU A 93 -3.97 -15.66 1.21
CA LEU A 93 -3.68 -17.03 0.78
C LEU A 93 -4.23 -18.08 1.77
N LEU A 94 -4.38 -17.71 3.03
CA LEU A 94 -4.84 -18.58 4.11
C LEU A 94 -6.31 -18.37 4.48
N ALA A 95 -6.97 -17.38 3.87
CA ALA A 95 -8.34 -17.01 4.19
C ALA A 95 -9.36 -18.00 3.59
N GLY A 96 -9.56 -19.15 4.25
CA GLY A 96 -10.52 -20.17 3.82
C GLY A 96 -12.00 -19.85 4.10
N ILE A 97 -12.30 -18.80 4.87
CA ILE A 97 -13.67 -18.37 5.21
C ILE A 97 -13.84 -16.86 5.02
N LEU A 98 -15.04 -16.47 4.61
CA LEU A 98 -15.36 -15.07 4.27
C LEU A 98 -15.18 -14.10 5.45
N SER A 99 -15.54 -14.51 6.67
CA SER A 99 -15.38 -13.67 7.87
C SER A 99 -13.93 -13.32 8.16
N LEU A 100 -13.02 -14.28 8.00
CA LEU A 100 -11.57 -14.02 8.14
C LEU A 100 -11.09 -13.06 7.06
N PHE A 101 -11.55 -13.24 5.81
CA PHE A 101 -11.19 -12.33 4.71
C PHE A 101 -11.65 -10.89 5.01
N ILE A 102 -12.86 -10.69 5.54
CA ILE A 102 -13.38 -9.37 5.93
C ILE A 102 -12.50 -8.75 7.02
N MET A 103 -12.14 -9.50 8.06
CA MET A 103 -11.24 -9.01 9.12
C MET A 103 -9.89 -8.57 8.54
N LEU A 104 -9.31 -9.38 7.66
CA LEU A 104 -8.06 -9.04 6.97
C LEU A 104 -8.20 -7.77 6.13
N ARG A 105 -9.33 -7.57 5.44
CA ARG A 105 -9.60 -6.34 4.67
C ARG A 105 -9.64 -5.09 5.55
N ILE A 106 -10.24 -5.17 6.73
CA ILE A 106 -10.30 -4.06 7.70
C ILE A 106 -8.88 -3.73 8.19
N VAL A 107 -8.12 -4.74 8.64
CA VAL A 107 -6.73 -4.54 9.12
C VAL A 107 -5.84 -4.03 8.00
N HIS A 108 -6.01 -4.53 6.77
CA HIS A 108 -5.29 -4.05 5.59
C HIS A 108 -5.58 -2.57 5.30
N GLY A 109 -6.84 -2.15 5.41
CA GLY A 109 -7.24 -0.75 5.26
C GLY A 109 -6.61 0.16 6.33
N LEU A 110 -6.62 -0.25 7.60
CA LEU A 110 -5.95 0.49 8.68
C LEU A 110 -4.44 0.64 8.41
N ALA A 111 -3.77 -0.45 8.04
CA ALA A 111 -2.34 -0.43 7.72
C ALA A 111 -2.04 0.47 6.51
N PHE A 112 -2.88 0.41 5.45
CA PHE A 112 -2.76 1.26 4.27
C PHE A 112 -2.93 2.75 4.60
N GLY A 113 -3.95 3.10 5.37
CA GLY A 113 -4.18 4.47 5.81
C GLY A 113 -2.97 5.04 6.57
N MET A 114 -2.42 4.26 7.52
CA MET A 114 -1.25 4.65 8.30
C MET A 114 0.01 4.77 7.43
N VAL A 115 0.34 3.76 6.61
CA VAL A 115 1.57 3.73 5.81
C VAL A 115 1.61 4.84 4.78
N THR A 116 0.47 5.22 4.19
CA THR A 116 0.41 6.30 3.19
C THR A 116 0.61 7.67 3.83
N VAL A 117 0.06 7.93 5.01
CA VAL A 117 0.30 9.18 5.75
C VAL A 117 1.76 9.25 6.21
N ALA A 118 2.29 8.17 6.80
CA ALA A 118 3.65 8.10 7.29
C ALA A 118 4.67 8.27 6.15
N GLY A 119 4.45 7.64 4.99
CA GLY A 119 5.32 7.76 3.82
C GLY A 119 5.41 9.19 3.29
N ASN A 120 4.27 9.90 3.19
CA ASN A 120 4.25 11.32 2.83
C ASN A 120 5.05 12.18 3.81
N THR A 121 4.91 11.92 5.11
CA THR A 121 5.65 12.65 6.16
C THR A 121 7.15 12.41 6.03
N ILE A 122 7.59 11.16 5.84
CA ILE A 122 9.01 10.83 5.67
C ILE A 122 9.61 11.49 4.42
N VAL A 123 8.88 11.53 3.31
CA VAL A 123 9.33 12.23 2.09
C VAL A 123 9.63 13.70 2.38
N ILE A 124 8.76 14.38 3.14
CA ILE A 124 8.94 15.77 3.53
C ILE A 124 10.16 15.94 4.45
N ASP A 125 10.36 14.99 5.39
CA ASP A 125 11.45 15.06 6.36
C ASP A 125 12.84 14.90 5.73
N ILE A 126 12.98 13.98 4.76
CA ILE A 126 14.27 13.72 4.09
C ILE A 126 14.57 14.69 2.95
N THR A 127 13.64 15.62 2.65
CA THR A 127 13.77 16.54 1.51
C THR A 127 14.08 17.97 2.00
N PRO A 128 15.04 18.67 1.38
CA PRO A 128 15.31 20.09 1.67
C PRO A 128 14.04 20.93 1.54
N SER A 129 13.86 21.90 2.44
CA SER A 129 12.65 22.74 2.51
C SER A 129 12.33 23.45 1.19
N SER A 130 13.38 23.85 0.45
CA SER A 130 13.28 24.50 -0.87
C SER A 130 12.69 23.63 -1.97
N ARG A 131 12.65 22.29 -1.78
CA ARG A 131 12.25 21.33 -2.82
C ARG A 131 11.13 20.39 -2.40
N ARG A 132 10.49 20.61 -1.25
CA ARG A 132 9.43 19.72 -0.72
C ARG A 132 8.24 19.57 -1.67
N GLY A 133 7.82 20.65 -2.34
CA GLY A 133 6.70 20.58 -3.30
C GLY A 133 7.03 19.67 -4.49
N GLU A 134 8.26 19.76 -5.00
CA GLU A 134 8.74 18.90 -6.09
C GLU A 134 8.84 17.43 -5.64
N ALA A 135 9.35 17.20 -4.42
CA ALA A 135 9.46 15.86 -3.85
C ALA A 135 8.11 15.16 -3.71
N VAL A 136 7.12 15.86 -3.16
CA VAL A 136 5.75 15.33 -3.01
C VAL A 136 5.11 15.10 -4.37
N GLY A 137 5.41 15.96 -5.37
CA GLY A 137 4.95 15.79 -6.74
C GLY A 137 5.43 14.47 -7.37
N TYR A 138 6.73 14.18 -7.30
CA TYR A 138 7.27 12.89 -7.78
C TYR A 138 6.77 11.69 -6.98
N TYR A 139 6.58 11.85 -5.67
CA TYR A 139 6.02 10.80 -4.82
C TYR A 139 4.58 10.45 -5.26
N GLY A 140 3.75 11.48 -5.54
CA GLY A 140 2.42 11.30 -6.11
C GLY A 140 2.43 10.70 -7.52
N LEU A 141 3.44 11.05 -8.35
CA LEU A 141 3.60 10.48 -9.68
C LEU A 141 3.84 8.96 -9.61
N MET A 142 4.64 8.47 -8.65
CA MET A 142 4.83 7.03 -8.45
C MET A 142 3.53 6.32 -8.10
N ASN A 143 2.69 6.94 -7.25
CA ASN A 143 1.36 6.42 -6.94
C ASN A 143 0.46 6.36 -8.19
N ASN A 144 0.39 7.44 -8.97
CA ASN A 144 -0.42 7.47 -10.20
C ASN A 144 0.07 6.45 -11.24
N THR A 145 1.38 6.24 -11.35
CA THR A 145 1.96 5.21 -12.22
C THR A 145 1.53 3.81 -11.78
N ALA A 146 1.60 3.52 -10.48
CA ALA A 146 1.14 2.25 -9.94
C ALA A 146 -0.37 2.04 -10.13
N MET A 147 -1.18 3.10 -9.96
CA MET A 147 -2.62 3.11 -10.19
C MET A 147 -2.98 2.83 -11.66
N SER A 148 -2.14 3.26 -12.60
CA SER A 148 -2.36 3.03 -14.04
C SER A 148 -1.96 1.62 -14.46
N ILE A 149 -0.82 1.13 -14.00
CA ILE A 149 -0.24 -0.16 -14.43
C ILE A 149 -0.83 -1.33 -13.64
N GLY A 150 -1.04 -1.16 -12.33
CA GLY A 150 -1.48 -2.23 -11.43
C GLY A 150 -2.75 -2.94 -11.87
N PRO A 151 -3.85 -2.23 -12.13
CA PRO A 151 -5.11 -2.83 -12.57
C PRO A 151 -5.00 -3.57 -13.90
N MET A 152 -4.24 -3.04 -14.84
CA MET A 152 -4.01 -3.67 -16.14
C MET A 152 -3.29 -5.01 -15.98
N VAL A 153 -2.22 -5.04 -15.19
CA VAL A 153 -1.47 -6.28 -14.90
C VAL A 153 -2.35 -7.26 -14.11
N GLY A 154 -3.10 -6.78 -13.12
CA GLY A 154 -3.99 -7.62 -12.30
C GLY A 154 -5.07 -8.32 -13.12
N LEU A 155 -5.75 -7.61 -14.01
CA LEU A 155 -6.77 -8.20 -14.89
C LEU A 155 -6.15 -9.16 -15.91
N PHE A 156 -5.01 -8.82 -16.50
CA PHE A 156 -4.29 -9.75 -17.40
C PHE A 156 -3.90 -11.05 -16.67
N MET A 157 -3.42 -10.94 -15.43
CA MET A 157 -3.11 -12.12 -14.62
C MET A 157 -4.36 -12.92 -14.24
N HIS A 158 -5.49 -12.26 -14.03
CA HIS A 158 -6.75 -12.96 -13.74
C HIS A 158 -7.19 -13.87 -14.87
N GLU A 159 -6.97 -13.48 -16.13
CA GLU A 159 -7.29 -14.30 -17.31
C GLU A 159 -6.32 -15.48 -17.51
N THR A 160 -5.11 -15.41 -16.99
CA THR A 160 -4.02 -16.35 -17.29
C THR A 160 -3.48 -17.13 -16.11
N CYS A 161 -3.74 -16.67 -14.88
CA CYS A 161 -3.15 -17.19 -13.66
C CYS A 161 -4.23 -17.47 -12.59
N SER A 162 -3.85 -18.24 -11.57
CA SER A 162 -4.71 -18.45 -10.39
C SER A 162 -4.71 -17.23 -9.46
N PHE A 163 -5.75 -17.06 -8.64
CA PHE A 163 -5.83 -16.04 -7.60
C PHE A 163 -4.63 -16.09 -6.65
N ASN A 164 -4.17 -17.28 -6.28
CA ASN A 164 -3.01 -17.46 -5.42
C ASN A 164 -1.75 -16.85 -6.05
N THR A 165 -1.54 -17.00 -7.36
CA THR A 165 -0.42 -16.39 -8.08
C THR A 165 -0.48 -14.87 -7.98
N ILE A 166 -1.66 -14.28 -8.12
CA ILE A 166 -1.86 -12.83 -8.04
C ILE A 166 -1.54 -12.32 -6.61
N PHE A 167 -2.02 -13.02 -5.58
CA PHE A 167 -1.71 -12.68 -4.19
C PHE A 167 -0.22 -12.82 -3.86
N ILE A 168 0.45 -13.86 -4.41
CA ILE A 168 1.91 -14.03 -4.26
C ILE A 168 2.67 -12.90 -4.95
N CYS A 169 2.26 -12.48 -6.14
CA CYS A 169 2.87 -11.33 -6.83
C CYS A 169 2.72 -10.04 -6.03
N SER A 170 1.53 -9.80 -5.45
CA SER A 170 1.29 -8.65 -4.57
C SER A 170 2.14 -8.73 -3.30
N LEU A 171 2.24 -9.90 -2.68
CA LEU A 171 3.10 -10.15 -1.53
C LEU A 171 4.57 -9.87 -1.87
N THR A 172 5.05 -10.39 -2.99
CA THR A 172 6.43 -10.19 -3.44
C THR A 172 6.73 -8.70 -3.68
N SER A 173 5.83 -7.99 -4.36
CA SER A 173 5.94 -6.54 -4.55
C SER A 173 5.96 -5.80 -3.20
N GLY A 174 5.07 -6.17 -2.27
CA GLY A 174 5.04 -5.60 -0.92
C GLY A 174 6.33 -5.84 -0.15
N VAL A 175 6.90 -7.07 -0.21
CA VAL A 175 8.16 -7.42 0.45
C VAL A 175 9.33 -6.62 -0.12
N LEU A 176 9.44 -6.51 -1.45
CA LEU A 176 10.48 -5.70 -2.09
C LEU A 176 10.36 -4.23 -1.68
N GLY A 177 9.14 -3.70 -1.65
CA GLY A 177 8.89 -2.33 -1.20
C GLY A 177 9.21 -2.14 0.29
N PHE A 178 8.90 -3.12 1.14
CA PHE A 178 9.26 -3.10 2.56
C PHE A 178 10.78 -3.08 2.76
N ILE A 179 11.53 -3.88 1.99
CA ILE A 179 12.99 -3.85 2.01
C ILE A 179 13.51 -2.45 1.64
N MET A 180 12.96 -1.82 0.57
CA MET A 180 13.32 -0.45 0.21
C MET A 180 13.00 0.55 1.33
N ALA A 181 11.84 0.40 2.00
CA ALA A 181 11.45 1.21 3.14
C ALA A 181 12.41 1.08 4.33
N CYS A 182 12.86 -0.13 4.66
CA CYS A 182 13.85 -0.38 5.73
C CYS A 182 15.18 0.33 5.46
N LEU A 183 15.61 0.40 4.21
CA LEU A 183 16.87 1.00 3.79
C LEU A 183 16.87 2.54 3.77
N VAL A 184 15.72 3.20 3.87
CA VAL A 184 15.62 4.67 3.96
C VAL A 184 16.23 5.12 5.29
N ARG A 185 17.10 6.12 5.25
CA ARG A 185 17.67 6.76 6.44
C ARG A 185 16.91 8.07 6.72
N THR A 186 16.39 8.19 7.93
CA THR A 186 15.65 9.37 8.42
C THR A 186 16.36 9.96 9.63
#